data_9f3a05032680f4d8ed2464f244bd4827
#
_entry.id   9f3a05032680f4d8ed2464f244bd4827
#
_cell.length_a   1.000
_cell.length_b   1.000
_cell.length_c   1.000
_cell.angle_alpha   90.00
_cell.angle_beta   90.00
_cell.angle_gamma   90.00
#
_symmetry.space_group_name_H-M   'P 1'
#
loop_
_entity.id
_entity.type
_entity.pdbx_description
1 polymer ?
#
loop_
_entity_poly.entity_id
_entity_poly.type
_entity_poly.pdbx_seq_one_letter_code
_entity_poly.pdbx_strand_id
1 'polypeptide(L)'
;MSERQIVNVTESALEKVLELRAGEEDADQLALRIEVVGTQGVDYSYDLAFEVLGEADSDDVPTHVGQGLTVLVPSRDLAKLEGATLDLPTNANQPGLVLRNPNRPDLGPDATLDLSGTLDEQVQEVLVKRINPSIAAHGGYAELVRVEGSTVFVKLGGGCQGCGMANATVTAGIEKTLTALIDGVEHVLDITDHTSGENPYFAAT
;
A
#
# COMPACT_ATOMS: atom_id res chain seq x y z
N MET A 1 -4.77 -3.73 33.71
CA MET A 1 -4.95 -2.79 32.61
C MET A 1 -4.80 -3.62 31.36
N SER A 2 -5.85 -3.75 30.53
CA SER A 2 -5.76 -4.55 29.29
C SER A 2 -4.80 -3.82 28.36
N GLU A 3 -3.69 -4.43 28.00
CA GLU A 3 -2.81 -3.91 26.95
C GLU A 3 -3.64 -3.76 25.69
N ARG A 4 -3.67 -2.57 25.14
CA ARG A 4 -4.42 -2.26 23.92
C ARG A 4 -3.70 -2.93 22.75
N GLN A 5 -4.25 -4.00 22.25
CA GLN A 5 -3.69 -4.69 21.10
C GLN A 5 -3.95 -3.83 19.85
N ILE A 6 -2.88 -3.30 19.26
CA ILE A 6 -2.94 -2.39 18.11
C ILE A 6 -3.17 -3.20 16.83
N VAL A 7 -2.40 -4.27 16.67
CA VAL A 7 -2.49 -5.19 15.54
C VAL A 7 -2.92 -6.56 16.07
N ASN A 8 -3.99 -7.11 15.53
CA ASN A 8 -4.39 -8.48 15.77
C ASN A 8 -3.53 -9.42 14.93
N VAL A 9 -3.20 -10.59 15.46
CA VAL A 9 -2.48 -11.63 14.72
C VAL A 9 -3.34 -12.89 14.78
N THR A 10 -3.73 -13.44 13.62
CA THR A 10 -4.46 -14.70 13.57
C THR A 10 -3.56 -15.85 14.02
N GLU A 11 -4.15 -16.94 14.50
CA GLU A 11 -3.41 -18.12 14.94
C GLU A 11 -2.50 -18.66 13.83
N SER A 12 -3.02 -18.74 12.59
CA SER A 12 -2.29 -19.19 11.42
C SER A 12 -1.12 -18.25 11.05
N ALA A 13 -1.33 -16.93 11.17
CA ALA A 13 -0.26 -15.97 10.94
C ALA A 13 0.80 -16.04 12.04
N LEU A 14 0.38 -16.22 13.30
CA LEU A 14 1.30 -16.39 14.43
C LEU A 14 2.20 -17.62 14.23
N GLU A 15 1.64 -18.76 13.87
CA GLU A 15 2.42 -19.96 13.57
C GLU A 15 3.43 -19.71 12.46
N LYS A 16 3.03 -19.02 11.37
CA LYS A 16 3.89 -18.71 10.26
C LYS A 16 5.01 -17.74 10.64
N VAL A 17 4.71 -16.72 11.43
CA VAL A 17 5.72 -15.77 11.93
C VAL A 17 6.73 -16.48 12.84
N LEU A 18 6.26 -17.37 13.73
CA LEU A 18 7.14 -18.13 14.61
C LEU A 18 8.02 -19.12 13.82
N GLU A 19 7.49 -19.74 12.76
CA GLU A 19 8.27 -20.58 11.84
C GLU A 19 9.38 -19.79 11.16
N LEU A 20 9.07 -18.60 10.61
CA LEU A 20 10.03 -17.73 9.96
C LEU A 20 11.09 -17.24 10.95
N ARG A 21 10.67 -16.79 12.15
CA ARG A 21 11.55 -16.35 13.22
C ARG A 21 12.53 -17.44 13.66
N ALA A 22 12.09 -18.69 13.74
CA ALA A 22 12.92 -19.82 14.16
C ALA A 22 14.07 -20.13 13.16
N GLY A 23 13.99 -19.62 11.94
CA GLY A 23 15.05 -19.71 10.94
C GLY A 23 16.13 -18.63 11.04
N GLU A 24 15.91 -17.61 11.88
CA GLU A 24 16.83 -16.48 12.07
C GLU A 24 17.81 -16.74 13.23
N GLU A 25 18.94 -16.04 13.20
CA GLU A 25 19.88 -16.01 14.32
C GLU A 25 19.22 -15.28 15.51
N ASP A 26 19.49 -15.70 16.74
CA ASP A 26 18.95 -15.14 17.98
C ASP A 26 17.41 -15.02 18.01
N ALA A 27 16.71 -16.00 17.42
CA ALA A 27 15.25 -16.04 17.26
C ALA A 27 14.46 -15.60 18.51
N ASP A 28 14.90 -15.99 19.71
CA ASP A 28 14.22 -15.66 20.97
C ASP A 28 14.26 -14.17 21.33
N GLN A 29 15.19 -13.42 20.73
CA GLN A 29 15.37 -11.98 20.95
C GLN A 29 14.67 -11.13 19.88
N LEU A 30 14.11 -11.76 18.84
CA LEU A 30 13.49 -11.07 17.72
C LEU A 30 12.01 -10.76 17.99
N ALA A 31 11.65 -9.52 17.70
CA ALA A 31 10.28 -9.04 17.58
C ALA A 31 9.91 -8.84 16.10
N LEU A 32 8.62 -8.89 15.77
CA LEU A 32 8.12 -8.53 14.45
C LEU A 32 7.79 -7.03 14.44
N ARG A 33 8.54 -6.23 13.68
CA ARG A 33 8.23 -4.82 13.47
C ARG A 33 7.31 -4.67 12.28
N ILE A 34 6.25 -3.88 12.45
CA ILE A 34 5.26 -3.54 11.40
C ILE A 34 5.22 -2.03 11.28
N GLU A 35 5.60 -1.53 10.11
CA GLU A 35 5.69 -0.10 9.81
C GLU A 35 4.87 0.26 8.58
N VAL A 36 4.27 1.46 8.57
CA VAL A 36 3.65 2.05 7.38
C VAL A 36 4.73 2.81 6.61
N VAL A 37 5.13 2.26 5.46
CA VAL A 37 6.19 2.85 4.61
C VAL A 37 5.65 3.77 3.52
N GLY A 38 4.33 3.84 3.35
CA GLY A 38 3.70 4.69 2.35
C GLY A 38 2.27 4.32 2.05
N THR A 39 1.84 4.61 0.84
CA THR A 39 0.51 4.28 0.33
C THR A 39 0.62 3.64 -1.05
N GLN A 40 -0.26 2.68 -1.31
CA GLN A 40 -0.43 2.08 -2.62
C GLN A 40 -1.90 2.16 -3.02
N GLY A 41 -2.20 2.96 -4.03
CA GLY A 41 -3.59 3.24 -4.38
C GLY A 41 -4.31 3.97 -3.24
N VAL A 42 -5.31 3.31 -2.65
CA VAL A 42 -6.12 3.82 -1.55
C VAL A 42 -5.80 3.17 -0.20
N ASP A 43 -4.83 2.30 -0.16
CA ASP A 43 -4.44 1.55 1.03
C ASP A 43 -3.03 1.93 1.48
N TYR A 44 -2.69 1.63 2.71
CA TYR A 44 -1.32 1.77 3.22
C TYR A 44 -0.42 0.66 2.66
N SER A 45 0.84 1.00 2.43
CA SER A 45 1.93 0.05 2.19
C SER A 45 2.67 -0.22 3.49
N TYR A 46 3.05 -1.47 3.71
CA TYR A 46 3.66 -1.91 4.96
C TYR A 46 5.01 -2.57 4.71
N ASP A 47 5.91 -2.36 5.66
CA ASP A 47 7.11 -3.19 5.82
C ASP A 47 6.96 -4.06 7.07
N LEU A 48 7.39 -5.32 6.94
CA LEU A 48 7.39 -6.32 8.01
C LEU A 48 8.80 -6.89 8.11
N ALA A 49 9.48 -6.62 9.21
CA ALA A 49 10.85 -7.08 9.45
C ALA A 49 11.01 -7.66 10.85
N PHE A 50 11.96 -8.58 11.03
CA PHE A 50 12.41 -8.98 12.36
C PHE A 50 13.47 -8.02 12.86
N GLU A 51 13.31 -7.55 14.09
CA GLU A 51 14.27 -6.69 14.76
C GLU A 51 14.59 -7.24 16.17
N VAL A 52 15.82 -7.02 16.62
CA VAL A 52 16.22 -7.40 17.98
C VAL A 52 15.50 -6.52 18.97
N LEU A 53 14.69 -7.10 19.85
CA LEU A 53 13.86 -6.35 20.82
C LEU A 53 14.66 -5.39 21.69
N GLY A 54 15.91 -5.70 21.99
CA GLY A 54 16.81 -4.84 22.76
C GLY A 54 17.38 -3.65 21.99
N GLU A 55 17.25 -3.65 20.66
CA GLU A 55 17.72 -2.59 19.74
C GLU A 55 16.57 -1.80 19.13
N ALA A 56 15.31 -2.12 19.52
CA ALA A 56 14.11 -1.43 19.03
C ALA A 56 14.22 0.09 19.29
N ASP A 57 13.69 0.87 18.35
CA ASP A 57 13.66 2.31 18.49
C ASP A 57 12.84 2.73 19.70
N SER A 58 13.26 3.81 20.36
CA SER A 58 12.56 4.36 21.53
C SER A 58 11.13 4.82 21.22
N ASP A 59 10.81 4.97 19.93
CA ASP A 59 9.50 5.34 19.40
C ASP A 59 8.60 4.12 19.11
N ASP A 60 9.16 2.91 19.15
CA ASP A 60 8.40 1.69 18.91
C ASP A 60 7.60 1.28 20.15
N VAL A 61 6.34 0.95 19.94
CA VAL A 61 5.42 0.49 20.98
C VAL A 61 5.29 -1.03 20.90
N PRO A 62 5.81 -1.75 21.92
CA PRO A 62 5.73 -3.20 21.95
C PRO A 62 4.34 -3.67 22.36
N THR A 63 3.84 -4.72 21.70
CA THR A 63 2.61 -5.43 22.04
C THR A 63 2.87 -6.94 22.03
N HIS A 64 2.56 -7.62 23.13
CA HIS A 64 2.68 -9.08 23.18
C HIS A 64 1.44 -9.76 22.57
N VAL A 65 1.66 -10.60 21.56
CA VAL A 65 0.57 -11.24 20.80
C VAL A 65 0.39 -12.75 21.07
N GLY A 66 1.20 -13.29 21.96
CA GLY A 66 1.15 -14.70 22.38
C GLY A 66 2.37 -15.51 21.95
N GLN A 67 2.53 -16.70 22.54
CA GLN A 67 3.62 -17.65 22.27
C GLN A 67 5.03 -17.02 22.25
N GLY A 68 5.25 -15.96 23.06
CA GLY A 68 6.54 -15.27 23.14
C GLY A 68 6.87 -14.36 21.94
N LEU A 69 5.90 -14.03 21.09
CA LEU A 69 6.06 -13.04 20.04
C LEU A 69 5.69 -11.64 20.55
N THR A 70 6.56 -10.69 20.31
CA THR A 70 6.28 -9.26 20.46
C THR A 70 6.17 -8.63 19.08
N VAL A 71 5.14 -7.81 18.87
CA VAL A 71 4.99 -6.95 17.70
C VAL A 71 5.39 -5.53 18.09
N LEU A 72 6.24 -4.90 17.29
CA LEU A 72 6.66 -3.51 17.42
C LEU A 72 5.94 -2.66 16.38
N VAL A 73 5.37 -1.55 16.81
CA VAL A 73 4.72 -0.57 15.92
C VAL A 73 5.25 0.82 16.26
N PRO A 74 5.81 1.58 15.29
CA PRO A 74 6.21 2.96 15.52
C PRO A 74 5.04 3.81 16.01
N SER A 75 5.28 4.68 16.98
CA SER A 75 4.23 5.54 17.59
C SER A 75 3.45 6.35 16.54
N ARG A 76 4.14 6.79 15.48
CA ARG A 76 3.54 7.53 14.35
C ARG A 76 2.52 6.72 13.54
N ASP A 77 2.56 5.39 13.66
CA ASP A 77 1.71 4.48 12.86
C ASP A 77 0.59 3.82 13.68
N LEU A 78 0.53 4.05 15.01
CA LEU A 78 -0.47 3.47 15.89
C LEU A 78 -1.89 3.70 15.41
N ALA A 79 -2.24 4.97 15.08
CA ALA A 79 -3.57 5.32 14.60
C ALA A 79 -3.89 4.71 13.22
N LYS A 80 -2.86 4.54 12.39
CA LYS A 80 -3.00 3.94 11.05
C LYS A 80 -3.20 2.43 11.12
N LEU A 81 -2.65 1.77 12.14
CA LEU A 81 -2.66 0.32 12.30
C LEU A 81 -3.67 -0.19 13.35
N GLU A 82 -4.40 0.71 14.01
CA GLU A 82 -5.41 0.33 15.02
C GLU A 82 -6.47 -0.61 14.43
N GLY A 83 -6.58 -1.82 14.99
CA GLY A 83 -7.53 -2.83 14.53
C GLY A 83 -7.11 -3.59 13.28
N ALA A 84 -5.92 -3.32 12.74
CA ALA A 84 -5.37 -4.12 11.65
C ALA A 84 -5.18 -5.58 12.09
N THR A 85 -5.27 -6.51 11.13
CA THR A 85 -5.12 -7.95 11.39
C THR A 85 -4.09 -8.55 10.45
N LEU A 86 -3.03 -9.10 11.02
CA LEU A 86 -2.04 -9.91 10.30
C LEU A 86 -2.60 -11.31 10.10
N ASP A 87 -2.63 -11.76 8.85
CA ASP A 87 -3.25 -13.02 8.43
C ASP A 87 -2.45 -13.69 7.32
N LEU A 88 -2.82 -14.90 6.94
CA LEU A 88 -2.30 -15.54 5.73
C LEU A 88 -3.11 -15.09 4.51
N PRO A 89 -2.47 -15.10 3.30
CA PRO A 89 -3.20 -14.86 2.06
C PRO A 89 -4.35 -15.84 1.87
N THR A 90 -5.48 -15.36 1.37
CA THR A 90 -6.66 -16.23 1.06
C THR A 90 -6.34 -17.20 -0.09
N ASN A 91 -5.39 -16.84 -0.96
CA ASN A 91 -4.94 -17.69 -2.05
C ASN A 91 -3.72 -18.50 -1.60
N ALA A 92 -3.86 -19.82 -1.48
CA ALA A 92 -2.81 -20.74 -1.06
C ALA A 92 -1.55 -20.72 -1.96
N ASN A 93 -1.64 -20.18 -3.18
CA ASN A 93 -0.51 -20.03 -4.10
C ASN A 93 0.27 -18.73 -3.89
N GLN A 94 -0.18 -17.86 -3.00
CA GLN A 94 0.49 -16.60 -2.69
C GLN A 94 1.29 -16.78 -1.39
N PRO A 95 2.62 -16.78 -1.44
CA PRO A 95 3.42 -16.92 -0.22
C PRO A 95 3.40 -15.62 0.59
N GLY A 96 3.62 -15.73 1.90
CA GLY A 96 3.84 -14.60 2.79
C GLY A 96 2.70 -14.33 3.77
N LEU A 97 2.68 -13.12 4.30
CA LEU A 97 1.72 -12.60 5.26
C LEU A 97 0.94 -11.46 4.62
N VAL A 98 -0.31 -11.27 5.04
CA VAL A 98 -1.17 -10.18 4.58
C VAL A 98 -1.63 -9.38 5.80
N LEU A 99 -1.49 -8.07 5.75
CA LEU A 99 -2.04 -7.17 6.75
C LEU A 99 -3.39 -6.60 6.25
N ARG A 100 -4.47 -7.04 6.88
CA ARG A 100 -5.83 -6.52 6.63
C ARG A 100 -6.06 -5.34 7.54
N ASN A 101 -6.08 -4.14 6.98
CA ASN A 101 -6.20 -2.90 7.74
C ASN A 101 -7.57 -2.26 7.48
N PRO A 102 -8.40 -2.01 8.53
CA PRO A 102 -9.66 -1.30 8.37
C PRO A 102 -9.45 0.20 8.11
N ASN A 103 -8.27 0.73 8.46
CA ASN A 103 -7.97 2.14 8.28
C ASN A 103 -7.41 2.37 6.88
N ARG A 104 -7.77 3.51 6.32
CA ARG A 104 -7.25 3.98 5.03
C ARG A 104 -6.56 5.32 5.21
N PRO A 105 -5.58 5.64 4.36
CA PRO A 105 -5.03 6.98 4.30
C PRO A 105 -6.15 8.01 4.15
N ASP A 106 -6.02 9.18 4.80
CA ASP A 106 -6.94 10.30 4.56
C ASP A 106 -6.66 10.88 3.16
N LEU A 107 -7.39 10.35 2.20
CA LEU A 107 -7.27 10.65 0.78
C LEU A 107 -8.54 11.34 0.27
N GLY A 108 -9.25 12.05 1.15
CA GLY A 108 -10.48 12.75 0.81
C GLY A 108 -10.29 13.84 -0.26
N PRO A 109 -11.37 14.29 -0.91
CA PRO A 109 -11.31 15.36 -1.90
C PRO A 109 -10.76 16.69 -1.32
N ASP A 110 -10.82 16.84 0.00
CA ASP A 110 -10.33 18.03 0.73
C ASP A 110 -8.91 17.82 1.29
N ALA A 111 -8.28 16.65 1.06
CA ALA A 111 -6.91 16.41 1.51
C ALA A 111 -5.95 17.48 0.93
N THR A 112 -5.14 18.10 1.76
CA THR A 112 -4.16 19.11 1.32
C THR A 112 -3.08 18.44 0.47
N LEU A 113 -2.84 18.99 -0.73
CA LEU A 113 -1.77 18.56 -1.61
C LEU A 113 -0.48 19.29 -1.25
N ASP A 114 0.61 18.56 -1.12
CA ASP A 114 1.96 19.12 -1.03
C ASP A 114 2.64 19.01 -2.40
N LEU A 115 2.61 20.10 -3.14
CA LEU A 115 3.22 20.21 -4.48
C LEU A 115 4.57 20.94 -4.46
N SER A 116 5.27 20.94 -3.33
CA SER A 116 6.58 21.60 -3.19
C SER A 116 7.77 20.74 -3.63
N GLY A 117 7.56 19.43 -3.84
CA GLY A 117 8.59 18.47 -4.21
C GLY A 117 8.96 18.47 -5.70
N THR A 118 9.74 17.47 -6.12
CA THR A 118 10.06 17.19 -7.52
C THR A 118 8.80 16.86 -8.33
N LEU A 119 8.88 16.90 -9.65
CA LEU A 119 7.71 16.62 -10.50
C LEU A 119 7.15 15.21 -10.26
N ASP A 120 8.02 14.22 -10.05
CA ASP A 120 7.60 12.85 -9.69
C ASP A 120 6.85 12.80 -8.36
N GLU A 121 7.34 13.51 -7.34
CA GLU A 121 6.71 13.59 -6.02
C GLU A 121 5.35 14.29 -6.09
N GLN A 122 5.23 15.38 -6.86
CA GLN A 122 3.97 16.08 -7.07
C GLN A 122 2.94 15.19 -7.79
N VAL A 123 3.37 14.47 -8.84
CA VAL A 123 2.51 13.52 -9.56
C VAL A 123 2.04 12.40 -8.65
N GLN A 124 2.95 11.82 -7.86
CA GLN A 124 2.63 10.79 -6.89
C GLN A 124 1.62 11.28 -5.86
N GLU A 125 1.79 12.49 -5.34
CA GLU A 125 0.89 13.12 -4.39
C GLU A 125 -0.53 13.27 -4.96
N VAL A 126 -0.66 13.75 -6.20
CA VAL A 126 -1.97 13.92 -6.84
C VAL A 126 -2.59 12.57 -7.19
N LEU A 127 -1.81 11.59 -7.66
CA LEU A 127 -2.31 10.24 -7.92
C LEU A 127 -2.91 9.64 -6.64
N VAL A 128 -2.18 9.69 -5.54
CA VAL A 128 -2.59 9.10 -4.26
C VAL A 128 -3.78 9.84 -3.65
N LYS A 129 -3.74 11.17 -3.57
CA LYS A 129 -4.74 11.94 -2.82
C LYS A 129 -5.95 12.42 -3.61
N ARG A 130 -5.92 12.36 -4.95
CA ARG A 130 -7.03 12.85 -5.80
C ARG A 130 -7.55 11.80 -6.76
N ILE A 131 -6.65 11.14 -7.48
CA ILE A 131 -7.02 10.27 -8.59
C ILE A 131 -7.44 8.89 -8.07
N ASN A 132 -6.59 8.24 -7.28
CA ASN A 132 -6.85 6.90 -6.77
C ASN A 132 -8.14 6.80 -5.96
N PRO A 133 -8.49 7.74 -5.06
CA PRO A 133 -9.79 7.70 -4.38
C PRO A 133 -10.98 7.72 -5.33
N SER A 134 -10.87 8.45 -6.45
CA SER A 134 -11.95 8.56 -7.43
C SER A 134 -12.17 7.28 -8.25
N ILE A 135 -11.08 6.56 -8.57
CA ILE A 135 -11.15 5.33 -9.36
C ILE A 135 -11.27 4.06 -8.50
N ALA A 136 -10.99 4.15 -7.20
CA ALA A 136 -11.14 3.04 -6.25
C ALA A 136 -12.59 2.54 -6.13
N ALA A 137 -13.58 3.42 -6.34
CA ALA A 137 -15.00 3.04 -6.39
C ALA A 137 -15.30 2.01 -7.50
N HIS A 138 -14.46 1.94 -8.52
CA HIS A 138 -14.50 0.97 -9.61
C HIS A 138 -13.51 -0.19 -9.42
N GLY A 139 -12.90 -0.31 -8.23
CA GLY A 139 -11.92 -1.34 -7.89
C GLY A 139 -10.56 -1.17 -8.60
N GLY A 140 -10.29 0.03 -9.16
CA GLY A 140 -9.05 0.31 -9.87
C GLY A 140 -8.12 1.26 -9.12
N TYR A 141 -6.89 1.36 -9.61
CA TYR A 141 -5.89 2.33 -9.16
C TYR A 141 -4.91 2.67 -10.29
N ALA A 142 -4.20 3.80 -10.14
CA ALA A 142 -3.14 4.22 -11.04
C ALA A 142 -1.83 4.38 -10.26
N GLU A 143 -0.74 3.88 -10.82
CA GLU A 143 0.61 3.98 -10.30
C GLU A 143 1.47 4.82 -11.23
N LEU A 144 2.33 5.68 -10.66
CA LEU A 144 3.37 6.37 -11.41
C LEU A 144 4.48 5.37 -11.75
N VAL A 145 4.83 5.29 -13.03
CA VAL A 145 5.96 4.48 -13.48
C VAL A 145 7.21 5.35 -13.63
N ARG A 146 7.08 6.52 -14.29
CA ARG A 146 8.14 7.51 -14.46
C ARG A 146 7.59 8.82 -15.03
N VAL A 147 8.37 9.86 -14.94
CA VAL A 147 8.15 11.14 -15.65
C VAL A 147 9.30 11.38 -16.62
N GLU A 148 9.00 11.76 -17.86
CA GLU A 148 9.97 12.13 -18.87
C GLU A 148 9.61 13.50 -19.47
N GLY A 149 10.37 14.52 -19.10
CA GLY A 149 10.04 15.90 -19.48
C GLY A 149 8.69 16.33 -18.94
N SER A 150 7.73 16.64 -19.81
CA SER A 150 6.35 17.00 -19.45
C SER A 150 5.35 15.83 -19.56
N THR A 151 5.85 14.61 -19.80
CA THR A 151 5.03 13.41 -19.98
C THR A 151 5.11 12.49 -18.78
N VAL A 152 3.96 12.15 -18.21
CA VAL A 152 3.80 11.20 -17.10
C VAL A 152 3.41 9.83 -17.65
N PHE A 153 4.13 8.79 -17.25
CA PHE A 153 3.82 7.41 -17.59
C PHE A 153 3.18 6.72 -16.39
N VAL A 154 1.95 6.25 -16.57
CA VAL A 154 1.19 5.55 -15.55
C VAL A 154 0.89 4.12 -15.94
N LYS A 155 0.66 3.30 -14.91
CA LYS A 155 0.14 1.95 -15.05
C LYS A 155 -1.16 1.83 -14.27
N LEU A 156 -2.20 1.30 -14.93
CA LEU A 156 -3.49 1.05 -14.31
C LEU A 156 -3.57 -0.39 -13.79
N GLY A 157 -4.16 -0.56 -12.60
CA GLY A 157 -4.33 -1.86 -11.96
C GLY A 157 -5.76 -2.09 -11.48
N GLY A 158 -6.00 -3.30 -10.95
CA GLY A 158 -7.32 -3.71 -10.46
C GLY A 158 -8.38 -3.70 -11.56
N GLY A 159 -9.59 -3.25 -11.26
CA GLY A 159 -10.71 -3.18 -12.19
C GLY A 159 -10.49 -2.30 -13.43
N CYS A 160 -9.45 -1.46 -13.44
CA CYS A 160 -9.07 -0.66 -14.60
C CYS A 160 -8.21 -1.44 -15.60
N GLN A 161 -7.60 -2.57 -15.21
CA GLN A 161 -6.82 -3.41 -16.09
C GLN A 161 -7.74 -4.27 -16.95
N GLY A 162 -7.64 -4.15 -18.29
CA GLY A 162 -8.43 -4.94 -19.23
C GLY A 162 -9.76 -4.32 -19.69
N CYS A 163 -10.18 -3.18 -19.17
CA CYS A 163 -11.43 -2.51 -19.59
C CYS A 163 -11.18 -1.47 -20.69
N GLY A 164 -11.21 -1.86 -21.96
CA GLY A 164 -10.77 -1.04 -23.09
C GLY A 164 -11.50 0.30 -23.30
N MET A 165 -12.79 0.42 -22.94
CA MET A 165 -13.51 1.71 -23.00
C MET A 165 -13.29 2.58 -21.77
N ALA A 166 -13.09 1.96 -20.61
CA ALA A 166 -12.79 2.68 -19.37
C ALA A 166 -11.37 3.30 -19.40
N ASN A 167 -10.42 2.65 -20.08
CA ASN A 167 -9.03 3.11 -20.14
C ASN A 167 -8.87 4.50 -20.75
N ALA A 168 -9.45 4.77 -21.92
CA ALA A 168 -9.37 6.08 -22.56
C ALA A 168 -10.02 7.17 -21.68
N THR A 169 -11.13 6.86 -21.02
CA THR A 169 -11.83 7.79 -20.14
C THR A 169 -11.07 8.02 -18.83
N VAL A 170 -10.52 6.97 -18.22
CA VAL A 170 -9.72 7.05 -17.00
C VAL A 170 -8.43 7.80 -17.26
N THR A 171 -7.68 7.44 -18.33
CA THR A 171 -6.43 8.10 -18.71
C THR A 171 -6.65 9.58 -19.01
N ALA A 172 -7.71 9.93 -19.77
CA ALA A 172 -8.07 11.32 -20.01
C ALA A 172 -8.47 12.08 -18.73
N GLY A 173 -9.11 11.40 -17.78
CA GLY A 173 -9.43 11.95 -16.46
C GLY A 173 -8.17 12.21 -15.62
N ILE A 174 -7.21 11.29 -15.65
CA ILE A 174 -5.91 11.43 -14.99
C ILE A 174 -5.14 12.61 -15.60
N GLU A 175 -5.02 12.66 -16.93
CA GLU A 175 -4.33 13.73 -17.65
C GLU A 175 -4.93 15.09 -17.29
N LYS A 176 -6.26 15.23 -17.38
CA LYS A 176 -6.96 16.47 -17.04
C LYS A 176 -6.69 16.92 -15.61
N THR A 177 -6.62 15.98 -14.65
CA THR A 177 -6.39 16.30 -13.24
C THR A 177 -4.95 16.70 -13.00
N LEU A 178 -3.98 15.96 -13.55
CA LEU A 178 -2.56 16.25 -13.39
C LEU A 178 -2.18 17.57 -14.05
N THR A 179 -2.62 17.82 -15.29
CA THR A 179 -2.33 19.08 -16.03
C THR A 179 -2.99 20.29 -15.39
N ALA A 180 -4.10 20.12 -14.67
CA ALA A 180 -4.76 21.22 -13.97
C ALA A 180 -4.12 21.59 -12.63
N LEU A 181 -3.39 20.65 -12.00
CA LEU A 181 -2.87 20.81 -10.64
C LEU A 181 -1.34 20.95 -10.59
N ILE A 182 -0.63 20.49 -11.62
CA ILE A 182 0.84 20.44 -11.63
C ILE A 182 1.37 21.19 -12.85
N ASP A 183 2.07 22.26 -12.60
CA ASP A 183 2.79 22.99 -13.65
C ASP A 183 3.93 22.10 -14.19
N GLY A 184 4.01 21.98 -15.53
CA GLY A 184 5.04 21.18 -16.20
C GLY A 184 4.59 19.79 -16.63
N VAL A 185 3.37 19.35 -16.31
CA VAL A 185 2.73 18.15 -16.89
C VAL A 185 1.86 18.57 -18.07
N GLU A 186 2.11 17.99 -19.24
CA GLU A 186 1.33 18.23 -20.47
C GLU A 186 0.62 16.97 -20.97
N HIS A 187 1.19 15.80 -20.76
CA HIS A 187 0.67 14.54 -21.27
C HIS A 187 0.74 13.42 -20.25
N VAL A 188 -0.23 12.50 -20.33
CA VAL A 188 -0.25 11.25 -19.58
C VAL A 188 -0.36 10.07 -20.54
N LEU A 189 0.55 9.12 -20.42
CA LEU A 189 0.56 7.90 -21.19
C LEU A 189 0.33 6.69 -20.28
N ASP A 190 -0.67 5.93 -20.60
CA ASP A 190 -0.94 4.65 -19.97
C ASP A 190 -0.10 3.56 -20.67
N ILE A 191 0.75 2.90 -19.90
CA ILE A 191 1.61 1.80 -20.38
C ILE A 191 1.19 0.45 -19.82
N THR A 192 -0.06 0.33 -19.37
CA THR A 192 -0.63 -0.91 -18.84
C THR A 192 -0.72 -1.97 -19.94
N ASP A 193 -0.33 -3.19 -19.62
CA ASP A 193 -0.66 -4.34 -20.46
C ASP A 193 -2.14 -4.73 -20.23
N HIS A 194 -3.00 -4.24 -21.11
CA HIS A 194 -4.45 -4.49 -21.08
C HIS A 194 -4.85 -5.86 -21.64
N THR A 195 -3.90 -6.66 -22.10
CA THR A 195 -4.15 -8.04 -22.53
C THR A 195 -4.11 -9.03 -21.37
N SER A 196 -3.50 -8.61 -20.25
CA SER A 196 -3.40 -9.38 -19.02
C SER A 196 -4.25 -8.72 -17.92
N GLY A 197 -5.33 -9.35 -17.48
CA GLY A 197 -6.19 -8.83 -16.41
C GLY A 197 -7.34 -9.77 -16.10
N GLU A 198 -8.04 -9.56 -15.00
CA GLU A 198 -9.20 -10.37 -14.64
C GLU A 198 -10.36 -10.27 -15.65
N ASN A 199 -10.35 -9.25 -16.52
CA ASN A 199 -11.38 -9.00 -17.51
C ASN A 199 -10.79 -8.40 -18.80
N PRO A 200 -9.90 -9.11 -19.53
CA PRO A 200 -9.21 -8.56 -20.69
C PRO A 200 -10.22 -8.24 -21.81
N TYR A 201 -10.14 -7.01 -22.33
CA TYR A 201 -10.99 -6.54 -23.43
C TYR A 201 -10.76 -7.32 -24.73
N PHE A 202 -9.54 -7.83 -24.92
CA PHE A 202 -9.20 -8.73 -26.01
C PHE A 202 -8.89 -10.11 -25.44
N ALA A 203 -9.79 -11.09 -25.67
CA ALA A 203 -9.44 -12.47 -25.43
C ALA A 203 -8.24 -12.84 -26.32
N ALA A 204 -7.21 -13.42 -25.75
CA ALA A 204 -6.10 -13.99 -26.51
C ALA A 204 -6.66 -15.06 -27.46
N THR A 205 -6.56 -14.83 -28.76
CA THR A 205 -6.87 -15.81 -29.83
C THR A 205 -5.76 -16.82 -29.94
#